data_ec09c72e6a913e6a9fab4f508543ec0f
#
_entry.id   ec09c72e6a913e6a9fab4f508543ec0f
#
_cell.length_a   1.000
_cell.length_b   1.000
_cell.length_c   1.000
_cell.angle_alpha   90.00
_cell.angle_beta   90.00
_cell.angle_gamma   90.00
#
_symmetry.space_group_name_H-M   'P 1'
#
loop_
_entity.id
_entity.type
_entity.pdbx_description
1 polymer ?
#
loop_
_entity_poly.entity_id
_entity_poly.type
_entity_poly.pdbx_seq_one_letter_code
_entity_poly.pdbx_strand_id
1 'polypeptide(L)'
;MGEKIKKWLGRPIYIYLFGLFFLIYKTSLCFIFFDPLVFVFFLFGYCSINYIIILILKRLNLYKYGVLWILLLWICVLFTYPIVLTLENFINPVLIRFRYFLSIIVLLTFLIYQIKKRISPKKTRAINYVLNTFTLILTGSVLFSGLNSAIKEQKNYTNLQNKKAPSIEVKNKKDLIWILLDEYASPNSLKSQFNFHNPLTDSLSSKNFYIFNTIFSRNDTTIHSLSSLFNLDDSIPNQNFTYAANKLIHSLWIKKLKQDGYNFTNLDFLNIGAEPKFQHLRIFPDNYIDQILNETLIAGLWDKFKGNTMPFDNYNQNIIQKLPSILHQKHKQPNFLWIHLLIPHPPFYRDANGNLNKNPVDDPSKFPPSEVIKQYTGYVSYANKVVLNILNQIPDWKNKVIVISGDHGARMLIPPNDPRRKQPFAAIYYQGMDTTALSKIKYLQQIPFHLH
;
A
#
# COMPACT_ATOMS: atom_id res chain seq x y z
N MET A 1 44.52 21.75 -9.50
CA MET A 1 43.21 21.14 -9.19
C MET A 1 42.04 21.82 -9.94
N GLY A 2 42.06 23.12 -10.12
CA GLY A 2 40.94 23.87 -10.72
C GLY A 2 40.62 23.57 -12.19
N GLU A 3 41.63 23.40 -13.07
CA GLU A 3 41.38 23.16 -14.51
C GLU A 3 40.78 21.77 -14.81
N LYS A 4 41.24 20.72 -14.11
CA LYS A 4 40.71 19.36 -14.27
C LYS A 4 39.24 19.32 -13.85
N ILE A 5 38.88 19.98 -12.73
CA ILE A 5 37.50 20.05 -12.24
C ILE A 5 36.62 20.86 -13.22
N LYS A 6 37.12 21.99 -13.74
CA LYS A 6 36.42 22.75 -14.79
C LYS A 6 36.17 21.94 -16.05
N LYS A 7 37.17 21.19 -16.52
CA LYS A 7 37.00 20.31 -17.69
C LYS A 7 36.00 19.20 -17.45
N TRP A 8 35.98 18.65 -16.25
CA TRP A 8 35.03 17.59 -15.83
C TRP A 8 33.60 18.12 -15.73
N LEU A 9 33.35 19.20 -15.01
CA LEU A 9 32.05 19.85 -14.90
C LEU A 9 31.50 20.40 -16.22
N GLY A 10 32.32 20.66 -17.22
CA GLY A 10 31.89 21.02 -18.58
C GLY A 10 31.28 19.86 -19.38
N ARG A 11 31.38 18.61 -18.89
CA ARG A 11 30.77 17.42 -19.49
C ARG A 11 29.38 17.21 -18.88
N PRO A 12 28.42 16.54 -19.56
CA PRO A 12 27.07 16.30 -19.05
C PRO A 12 27.03 15.15 -18.03
N ILE A 13 27.59 15.33 -16.85
CA ILE A 13 27.67 14.34 -15.77
C ILE A 13 26.34 14.26 -15.04
N TYR A 14 25.56 15.33 -15.06
CA TYR A 14 24.24 15.43 -14.44
C TYR A 14 23.31 14.27 -14.81
N ILE A 15 23.50 13.63 -15.97
CA ILE A 15 22.69 12.46 -16.36
C ILE A 15 22.90 11.31 -15.40
N TYR A 16 24.17 11.03 -15.02
CA TYR A 16 24.51 9.95 -14.09
C TYR A 16 24.18 10.35 -12.64
N LEU A 17 24.45 11.60 -12.28
CA LEU A 17 24.13 12.13 -10.97
C LEU A 17 22.61 12.13 -10.69
N PHE A 18 21.79 12.31 -11.73
CA PHE A 18 20.34 12.30 -11.58
C PHE A 18 19.81 10.93 -11.19
N GLY A 19 20.35 9.83 -11.74
CA GLY A 19 20.00 8.48 -11.30
C GLY A 19 20.42 8.21 -9.85
N LEU A 20 21.61 8.67 -9.48
CA LEU A 20 22.08 8.58 -8.10
C LEU A 20 21.17 9.40 -7.15
N PHE A 21 20.85 10.64 -7.54
CA PHE A 21 19.88 11.48 -6.82
C PHE A 21 18.54 10.77 -6.62
N PHE A 22 17.95 10.21 -7.69
CA PHE A 22 16.68 9.52 -7.62
C PHE A 22 16.73 8.32 -6.66
N LEU A 23 17.77 7.49 -6.75
CA LEU A 23 17.91 6.33 -5.87
C LEU A 23 18.09 6.74 -4.41
N ILE A 24 18.91 7.73 -4.10
CA ILE A 24 19.08 8.26 -2.75
C ILE A 24 17.75 8.85 -2.25
N TYR A 25 17.04 9.59 -3.09
CA TYR A 25 15.72 10.16 -2.75
C TYR A 25 14.72 9.07 -2.38
N LYS A 26 14.56 8.03 -3.22
CA LYS A 26 13.67 6.90 -2.91
C LYS A 26 14.12 6.15 -1.65
N THR A 27 15.42 5.91 -1.47
CA THR A 27 15.97 5.29 -0.25
C THR A 27 15.65 6.12 0.99
N SER A 28 15.73 7.45 0.91
CA SER A 28 15.45 8.32 2.06
C SER A 28 13.99 8.27 2.53
N LEU A 29 13.07 7.87 1.65
CA LEU A 29 11.65 7.71 1.97
C LEU A 29 11.32 6.33 2.56
N CYS A 30 12.19 5.34 2.35
CA CYS A 30 11.91 3.95 2.69
C CYS A 30 13.15 3.20 3.21
N PHE A 31 13.98 3.86 3.99
CA PHE A 31 15.29 3.32 4.44
C PHE A 31 15.18 1.94 5.08
N ILE A 32 14.08 1.64 5.76
CA ILE A 32 13.85 0.35 6.42
C ILE A 32 13.83 -0.85 5.44
N PHE A 33 13.48 -0.61 4.18
CA PHE A 33 13.49 -1.63 3.13
C PHE A 33 14.79 -1.63 2.32
N PHE A 34 15.77 -0.79 2.70
CA PHE A 34 17.00 -0.61 1.93
C PHE A 34 17.75 -1.93 1.72
N ASP A 35 18.02 -2.23 0.45
CA ASP A 35 18.82 -3.35 0.02
C ASP A 35 20.01 -2.83 -0.82
N PRO A 36 21.25 -2.93 -0.30
CA PRO A 36 22.43 -2.43 -0.99
C PRO A 36 22.68 -3.09 -2.35
N LEU A 37 22.37 -4.38 -2.51
CA LEU A 37 22.56 -5.09 -3.78
C LEU A 37 21.58 -4.60 -4.82
N VAL A 38 20.34 -4.41 -4.45
CA VAL A 38 19.29 -3.85 -5.32
C VAL A 38 19.64 -2.41 -5.70
N PHE A 39 20.11 -1.59 -4.75
CA PHE A 39 20.56 -0.23 -5.03
C PHE A 39 21.67 -0.19 -6.09
N VAL A 40 22.72 -1.00 -5.91
CA VAL A 40 23.84 -1.09 -6.86
C VAL A 40 23.37 -1.60 -8.22
N PHE A 41 22.49 -2.59 -8.24
CA PHE A 41 21.91 -3.14 -9.47
C PHE A 41 21.16 -2.06 -10.27
N PHE A 42 20.29 -1.30 -9.62
CA PHE A 42 19.55 -0.21 -10.29
C PHE A 42 20.47 0.92 -10.76
N LEU A 43 21.47 1.30 -9.94
CA LEU A 43 22.45 2.33 -10.33
C LEU A 43 23.29 1.88 -11.53
N PHE A 44 23.76 0.64 -11.52
CA PHE A 44 24.54 0.07 -12.63
C PHE A 44 23.70 -0.03 -13.90
N GLY A 45 22.46 -0.53 -13.81
CA GLY A 45 21.52 -0.61 -14.92
C GLY A 45 21.23 0.77 -15.52
N TYR A 46 20.95 1.76 -14.66
CA TYR A 46 20.75 3.14 -15.09
C TYR A 46 21.97 3.72 -15.81
N CYS A 47 23.17 3.54 -15.25
CA CYS A 47 24.41 4.01 -15.86
C CYS A 47 24.69 3.32 -17.21
N SER A 48 24.46 2.02 -17.30
CA SER A 48 24.64 1.22 -18.51
C SER A 48 23.71 1.65 -19.63
N ILE A 49 22.43 1.85 -19.33
CA ILE A 49 21.43 2.35 -20.30
C ILE A 49 21.86 3.73 -20.83
N ASN A 50 22.24 4.66 -19.94
CA ASN A 50 22.70 5.98 -20.36
C ASN A 50 23.95 5.91 -21.22
N TYR A 51 24.89 5.05 -20.89
CA TYR A 51 26.09 4.84 -21.67
C TYR A 51 25.77 4.37 -23.09
N ILE A 52 24.89 3.37 -23.23
CA ILE A 52 24.44 2.86 -24.53
C ILE A 52 23.73 3.95 -25.34
N ILE A 53 22.81 4.70 -24.73
CA ILE A 53 22.11 5.81 -25.42
C ILE A 53 23.13 6.86 -25.89
N ILE A 54 24.11 7.22 -25.09
CA ILE A 54 25.16 8.17 -25.45
C ILE A 54 26.00 7.66 -26.63
N LEU A 55 26.32 6.37 -26.69
CA LEU A 55 27.04 5.78 -27.83
C LEU A 55 26.18 5.88 -29.10
N ILE A 56 24.91 5.56 -29.04
CA ILE A 56 23.98 5.68 -30.17
C ILE A 56 23.90 7.14 -30.65
N LEU A 57 23.73 8.08 -29.72
CA LEU A 57 23.67 9.51 -30.06
C LEU A 57 24.97 10.03 -30.70
N LYS A 58 26.14 9.53 -30.27
CA LYS A 58 27.41 9.85 -30.88
C LYS A 58 27.49 9.31 -32.31
N ARG A 59 27.09 8.04 -32.52
CA ARG A 59 27.09 7.42 -33.86
C ARG A 59 26.16 8.13 -34.85
N LEU A 60 25.03 8.65 -34.33
CA LEU A 60 24.05 9.43 -35.13
C LEU A 60 24.40 10.93 -35.25
N ASN A 61 25.55 11.38 -34.76
CA ASN A 61 25.92 12.81 -34.70
C ASN A 61 24.91 13.69 -33.91
N LEU A 62 24.08 13.09 -33.06
CA LEU A 62 23.06 13.76 -32.26
C LEU A 62 23.51 14.05 -30.82
N TYR A 63 24.70 13.64 -30.42
CA TYR A 63 25.21 13.76 -29.05
C TYR A 63 25.08 15.18 -28.49
N LYS A 64 25.43 16.19 -29.27
CA LYS A 64 25.36 17.60 -28.86
C LYS A 64 23.94 18.00 -28.41
N TYR A 65 22.94 17.42 -29.01
CA TYR A 65 21.52 17.78 -28.84
C TYR A 65 20.78 16.78 -27.94
N GLY A 66 21.18 15.51 -27.95
CA GLY A 66 20.48 14.43 -27.30
C GLY A 66 20.65 14.35 -25.79
N VAL A 67 21.76 14.89 -25.25
CA VAL A 67 22.10 14.70 -23.85
C VAL A 67 21.11 15.39 -22.88
N LEU A 68 20.65 16.59 -23.19
CA LEU A 68 19.64 17.29 -22.39
C LEU A 68 18.27 16.58 -22.50
N TRP A 69 17.99 16.00 -23.67
CA TRP A 69 16.80 15.19 -23.87
C TRP A 69 16.78 13.94 -23.00
N ILE A 70 17.92 13.27 -22.82
CA ILE A 70 18.02 12.11 -21.92
C ILE A 70 17.61 12.48 -20.49
N LEU A 71 18.07 13.63 -19.97
CA LEU A 71 17.69 14.09 -18.64
C LEU A 71 16.16 14.28 -18.51
N LEU A 72 15.54 14.93 -19.49
CA LEU A 72 14.10 15.15 -19.49
C LEU A 72 13.32 13.85 -19.62
N LEU A 73 13.78 12.93 -20.45
CA LEU A 73 13.19 11.60 -20.53
C LEU A 73 13.19 10.92 -19.17
N TRP A 74 14.33 10.94 -18.46
CA TRP A 74 14.42 10.36 -17.13
C TRP A 74 13.56 11.06 -16.09
N ILE A 75 13.46 12.40 -16.13
CA ILE A 75 12.51 13.13 -15.26
C ILE A 75 11.09 12.62 -15.49
N CYS A 76 10.65 12.52 -16.74
CA CYS A 76 9.33 12.01 -17.08
C CYS A 76 9.13 10.55 -16.66
N VAL A 77 10.13 9.69 -16.85
CA VAL A 77 10.03 8.25 -16.52
C VAL A 77 10.05 8.01 -15.02
N LEU A 78 10.94 8.67 -14.28
CA LEU A 78 11.15 8.42 -12.86
C LEU A 78 10.18 9.18 -11.95
N PHE A 79 9.64 10.33 -12.39
CA PHE A 79 8.71 11.16 -11.64
C PHE A 79 7.34 11.29 -12.33
N THR A 80 6.90 10.22 -13.00
CA THR A 80 5.64 10.21 -13.76
C THR A 80 4.44 10.58 -12.89
N TYR A 81 4.27 9.92 -11.74
CA TYR A 81 3.11 10.11 -10.89
C TYR A 81 3.05 11.52 -10.25
N PRO A 82 4.12 12.05 -9.65
CA PRO A 82 4.13 13.43 -9.18
C PRO A 82 3.83 14.46 -10.28
N ILE A 83 4.34 14.23 -11.51
CA ILE A 83 4.06 15.11 -12.64
C ILE A 83 2.58 15.04 -13.02
N VAL A 84 2.02 13.83 -13.13
CA VAL A 84 0.61 13.63 -13.45
C VAL A 84 -0.30 14.28 -12.42
N LEU A 85 -0.07 14.04 -11.12
CA LEU A 85 -0.85 14.66 -10.03
C LEU A 85 -0.79 16.19 -10.07
N THR A 86 0.39 16.75 -10.37
CA THR A 86 0.52 18.21 -10.48
C THR A 86 -0.27 18.74 -11.67
N LEU A 87 -0.23 18.04 -12.81
CA LEU A 87 -0.95 18.44 -14.02
C LEU A 87 -2.47 18.28 -13.90
N GLU A 88 -2.96 17.28 -13.16
CA GLU A 88 -4.40 17.07 -12.90
C GLU A 88 -5.06 18.28 -12.23
N ASN A 89 -4.31 19.06 -11.47
CA ASN A 89 -4.81 20.30 -10.88
C ASN A 89 -5.02 21.44 -11.88
N PHE A 90 -4.41 21.37 -13.08
CA PHE A 90 -4.42 22.44 -14.08
C PHE A 90 -5.06 22.05 -15.41
N ILE A 91 -5.16 20.74 -15.71
CA ILE A 91 -5.56 20.23 -17.01
C ILE A 91 -6.60 19.11 -16.80
N ASN A 92 -7.57 19.03 -17.70
CA ASN A 92 -8.60 17.98 -17.65
C ASN A 92 -7.96 16.57 -17.54
N PRO A 93 -8.33 15.75 -16.53
CA PRO A 93 -7.75 14.43 -16.30
C PRO A 93 -7.80 13.49 -17.51
N VAL A 94 -8.78 13.67 -18.41
CA VAL A 94 -8.89 12.87 -19.65
C VAL A 94 -7.70 13.09 -20.58
N LEU A 95 -7.10 14.28 -20.58
CA LEU A 95 -5.94 14.62 -21.42
C LEU A 95 -4.62 14.10 -20.86
N ILE A 96 -4.59 13.74 -19.57
CA ILE A 96 -3.36 13.29 -18.87
C ILE A 96 -3.25 11.75 -18.88
N ARG A 97 -4.17 11.04 -19.53
CA ARG A 97 -4.05 9.58 -19.68
C ARG A 97 -2.71 9.22 -20.31
N PHE A 98 -2.15 8.10 -19.91
CA PHE A 98 -0.83 7.58 -20.30
C PHE A 98 -0.47 7.77 -21.79
N ARG A 99 -1.44 7.57 -22.69
CA ARG A 99 -1.26 7.76 -24.15
C ARG A 99 -0.93 9.20 -24.55
N TYR A 100 -1.47 10.20 -23.84
CA TYR A 100 -1.19 11.62 -24.08
C TYR A 100 0.11 12.07 -23.42
N PHE A 101 0.43 11.49 -22.26
CA PHE A 101 1.70 11.74 -21.58
C PHE A 101 2.91 11.39 -22.44
N LEU A 102 2.85 10.25 -23.15
CA LEU A 102 3.88 9.88 -24.12
C LEU A 102 3.97 10.90 -25.26
N SER A 103 2.83 11.38 -25.78
CA SER A 103 2.79 12.39 -26.83
C SER A 103 3.39 13.74 -26.35
N ILE A 104 3.13 14.13 -25.11
CA ILE A 104 3.72 15.34 -24.49
C ILE A 104 5.24 15.20 -24.38
N ILE A 105 5.75 14.04 -23.98
CA ILE A 105 7.20 13.75 -23.95
C ILE A 105 7.81 13.91 -25.34
N VAL A 106 7.17 13.36 -26.37
CA VAL A 106 7.65 13.46 -27.75
C VAL A 106 7.67 14.92 -28.21
N LEU A 107 6.59 15.69 -27.93
CA LEU A 107 6.50 17.11 -28.29
C LEU A 107 7.60 17.95 -27.57
N LEU A 108 7.76 17.77 -26.26
CA LEU A 108 8.82 18.42 -25.49
C LEU A 108 10.21 18.08 -26.03
N THR A 109 10.43 16.83 -26.40
CA THR A 109 11.64 16.34 -27.06
C THR A 109 11.94 17.11 -28.32
N PHE A 110 10.93 17.25 -29.18
CA PHE A 110 11.04 17.99 -30.44
C PHE A 110 11.36 19.47 -30.22
N LEU A 111 10.66 20.12 -29.28
CA LEU A 111 10.90 21.52 -28.94
C LEU A 111 12.32 21.76 -28.45
N ILE A 112 12.83 20.88 -27.59
CA ILE A 112 14.22 20.98 -27.08
C ILE A 112 15.23 20.76 -28.17
N TYR A 113 14.99 19.82 -29.10
CA TYR A 113 15.82 19.63 -30.27
C TYR A 113 15.90 20.93 -31.09
N GLN A 114 14.75 21.60 -31.35
CA GLN A 114 14.71 22.86 -32.09
C GLN A 114 15.44 24.00 -31.37
N ILE A 115 15.23 24.15 -30.07
CA ILE A 115 15.91 25.17 -29.26
C ILE A 115 17.42 24.92 -29.27
N LYS A 116 17.86 23.68 -29.04
CA LYS A 116 19.26 23.35 -28.93
C LYS A 116 20.04 23.47 -30.23
N LYS A 117 19.39 23.31 -31.38
CA LYS A 117 19.99 23.58 -32.69
C LYS A 117 20.53 25.02 -32.82
N ARG A 118 19.97 25.95 -32.02
CA ARG A 118 20.35 27.38 -31.98
C ARG A 118 21.36 27.73 -30.90
N ILE A 119 21.79 26.75 -30.05
CA ILE A 119 22.69 27.01 -28.91
C ILE A 119 24.15 26.79 -29.32
N SER A 120 25.00 27.78 -29.09
CA SER A 120 26.44 27.69 -29.33
C SER A 120 27.14 26.69 -28.37
N PRO A 121 28.29 26.12 -28.76
CA PRO A 121 29.06 25.23 -27.90
C PRO A 121 29.49 25.84 -26.55
N LYS A 122 29.73 27.15 -26.51
CA LYS A 122 30.04 27.87 -25.27
C LYS A 122 28.86 27.89 -24.30
N LYS A 123 27.67 28.17 -24.82
CA LYS A 123 26.42 28.11 -24.03
C LYS A 123 26.08 26.68 -23.56
N THR A 124 26.32 25.67 -24.39
CA THR A 124 26.14 24.25 -23.99
C THR A 124 27.03 23.90 -22.81
N ARG A 125 28.30 24.33 -22.79
CA ARG A 125 29.21 24.11 -21.67
C ARG A 125 28.73 24.81 -20.39
N ALA A 126 28.24 26.04 -20.49
CA ALA A 126 27.63 26.75 -19.36
C ALA A 126 26.40 26.03 -18.80
N ILE A 127 25.52 25.54 -19.66
CA ILE A 127 24.36 24.71 -19.24
C ILE A 127 24.81 23.47 -18.48
N ASN A 128 25.84 22.77 -18.97
CA ASN A 128 26.37 21.58 -18.27
C ASN A 128 26.90 21.94 -16.87
N TYR A 129 27.59 23.08 -16.73
CA TYR A 129 28.02 23.56 -15.40
C TYR A 129 26.85 23.75 -14.45
N VAL A 130 25.83 24.49 -14.90
CA VAL A 130 24.65 24.79 -14.08
C VAL A 130 23.95 23.49 -13.68
N LEU A 131 23.68 22.58 -14.64
CA LEU A 131 22.98 21.34 -14.37
C LEU A 131 23.77 20.38 -13.46
N ASN A 132 25.10 20.28 -13.68
CA ASN A 132 25.95 19.45 -12.81
C ASN A 132 25.97 19.99 -11.37
N THR A 133 26.15 21.31 -11.20
CA THR A 133 26.15 21.94 -9.87
C THR A 133 24.80 21.78 -9.19
N PHE A 134 23.72 22.03 -9.91
CA PHE A 134 22.36 21.87 -9.38
C PHE A 134 22.08 20.42 -8.95
N THR A 135 22.41 19.45 -9.80
CA THR A 135 22.18 18.03 -9.47
C THR A 135 23.07 17.56 -8.31
N LEU A 136 24.31 18.08 -8.19
CA LEU A 136 25.17 17.81 -7.04
C LEU A 136 24.59 18.37 -5.73
N ILE A 137 24.08 19.59 -5.76
CA ILE A 137 23.43 20.22 -4.59
C ILE A 137 22.18 19.40 -4.20
N LEU A 138 21.34 19.04 -5.16
CA LEU A 138 20.16 18.21 -4.91
C LEU A 138 20.55 16.86 -4.30
N THR A 139 21.54 16.18 -4.87
CA THR A 139 22.02 14.88 -4.36
C THR A 139 22.56 15.01 -2.94
N GLY A 140 23.34 16.03 -2.67
CA GLY A 140 23.89 16.33 -1.34
C GLY A 140 22.80 16.63 -0.30
N SER A 141 21.80 17.44 -0.67
CA SER A 141 20.70 17.79 0.23
C SER A 141 19.83 16.56 0.60
N VAL A 142 19.53 15.73 -0.39
CA VAL A 142 18.76 14.49 -0.17
C VAL A 142 19.57 13.46 0.62
N LEU A 143 20.87 13.35 0.38
CA LEU A 143 21.75 12.50 1.17
C LEU A 143 21.75 12.92 2.65
N PHE A 144 21.89 14.22 2.92
CA PHE A 144 21.86 14.75 4.28
C PHE A 144 20.51 14.52 4.98
N SER A 145 19.39 14.83 4.31
CA SER A 145 18.05 14.58 4.87
C SER A 145 17.79 13.09 5.04
N GLY A 146 18.24 12.25 4.10
CA GLY A 146 18.10 10.81 4.15
C GLY A 146 18.86 10.16 5.28
N LEU A 147 20.09 10.61 5.57
CA LEU A 147 20.86 10.14 6.72
C LEU A 147 20.16 10.44 8.04
N ASN A 148 19.60 11.66 8.19
CA ASN A 148 18.84 12.02 9.38
C ASN A 148 17.58 11.15 9.54
N SER A 149 16.86 10.88 8.44
CA SER A 149 15.69 9.98 8.46
C SER A 149 16.09 8.56 8.80
N ALA A 150 17.18 8.04 8.23
CA ALA A 150 17.71 6.71 8.49
C ALA A 150 18.07 6.50 9.98
N ILE A 151 18.75 7.48 10.58
CA ILE A 151 19.10 7.44 12.01
C ILE A 151 17.84 7.40 12.88
N LYS A 152 16.83 8.21 12.55
CA LYS A 152 15.55 8.24 13.25
C LYS A 152 14.79 6.92 13.11
N GLU A 153 14.73 6.36 11.91
CA GLU A 153 14.08 5.08 11.65
C GLU A 153 14.79 3.93 12.36
N GLN A 154 16.12 3.89 12.35
CA GLN A 154 16.91 2.89 13.07
C GLN A 154 16.67 2.93 14.57
N LYS A 155 16.60 4.12 15.17
CA LYS A 155 16.27 4.29 16.59
C LYS A 155 14.86 3.78 16.90
N ASN A 156 13.88 4.09 16.05
CA ASN A 156 12.51 3.61 16.20
C ASN A 156 12.45 2.08 16.08
N TYR A 157 13.20 1.50 15.16
CA TYR A 157 13.31 0.05 14.96
C TYR A 157 13.86 -0.65 16.20
N THR A 158 14.97 -0.17 16.75
CA THR A 158 15.58 -0.73 17.97
C THR A 158 14.61 -0.65 19.16
N ASN A 159 13.88 0.45 19.30
CA ASN A 159 12.86 0.61 20.34
C ASN A 159 11.71 -0.40 20.19
N LEU A 160 11.28 -0.70 18.95
CA LEU A 160 10.23 -1.69 18.69
C LEU A 160 10.67 -3.11 19.03
N GLN A 161 11.90 -3.49 18.67
CA GLN A 161 12.44 -4.82 18.99
C GLN A 161 12.53 -5.07 20.50
N ASN A 162 12.87 -4.04 21.26
CA ASN A 162 13.02 -4.10 22.71
C ASN A 162 11.69 -3.99 23.48
N LYS A 163 10.58 -3.67 22.80
CA LYS A 163 9.27 -3.57 23.43
C LYS A 163 8.78 -4.97 23.86
N LYS A 164 8.42 -5.08 25.15
CA LYS A 164 7.85 -6.33 25.67
C LYS A 164 6.47 -6.57 25.09
N ALA A 165 6.16 -7.84 24.82
CA ALA A 165 4.82 -8.22 24.47
C ALA A 165 3.85 -7.90 25.62
N PRO A 166 2.61 -7.49 25.32
CA PRO A 166 1.63 -7.20 26.37
C PRO A 166 1.30 -8.46 27.17
N SER A 167 0.90 -8.27 28.41
CA SER A 167 0.42 -9.37 29.28
C SER A 167 -1.02 -9.75 28.88
N ILE A 168 -1.17 -10.52 27.80
CA ILE A 168 -2.42 -11.18 27.44
C ILE A 168 -2.30 -12.61 27.93
N GLU A 169 -3.16 -13.02 28.86
CA GLU A 169 -3.28 -14.43 29.23
C GLU A 169 -4.20 -15.15 28.24
N VAL A 170 -3.68 -16.15 27.57
CA VAL A 170 -4.50 -17.06 26.75
C VAL A 170 -4.92 -18.25 27.61
N LYS A 171 -6.10 -18.14 28.25
CA LYS A 171 -6.59 -19.18 29.19
C LYS A 171 -7.03 -20.45 28.49
N ASN A 172 -7.74 -20.33 27.39
CA ASN A 172 -8.25 -21.47 26.60
C ASN A 172 -7.65 -21.43 25.19
N LYS A 173 -6.69 -22.32 24.91
CA LYS A 173 -5.99 -22.37 23.62
C LYS A 173 -6.88 -23.00 22.54
N LYS A 174 -7.82 -22.21 21.99
CA LYS A 174 -8.65 -22.59 20.84
C LYS A 174 -8.10 -21.98 19.55
N ASP A 175 -8.39 -22.60 18.41
CA ASP A 175 -8.12 -21.95 17.12
C ASP A 175 -8.84 -20.61 17.04
N LEU A 176 -8.11 -19.62 16.56
CA LEU A 176 -8.61 -18.26 16.30
C LEU A 176 -8.67 -18.03 14.79
N ILE A 177 -9.82 -17.63 14.29
CA ILE A 177 -10.01 -17.24 12.90
C ILE A 177 -10.47 -15.80 12.86
N TRP A 178 -9.69 -14.93 12.21
CA TRP A 178 -10.08 -13.53 12.02
C TRP A 178 -10.25 -13.25 10.53
N ILE A 179 -11.48 -12.90 10.13
CA ILE A 179 -11.85 -12.50 8.78
C ILE A 179 -11.93 -10.98 8.76
N LEU A 180 -10.97 -10.36 8.12
CA LEU A 180 -10.93 -8.90 7.91
C LEU A 180 -11.47 -8.56 6.53
N LEU A 181 -12.34 -7.56 6.48
CA LEU A 181 -12.98 -7.02 5.29
C LEU A 181 -12.58 -5.55 5.15
N ASP A 182 -11.80 -5.20 4.13
CA ASP A 182 -11.27 -3.85 3.94
C ASP A 182 -12.40 -2.84 3.66
N GLU A 183 -12.42 -1.74 4.43
CA GLU A 183 -13.40 -0.64 4.30
C GLU A 183 -14.88 -1.06 4.54
N TYR A 184 -15.10 -2.09 5.37
CA TYR A 184 -16.43 -2.54 5.72
C TYR A 184 -16.98 -1.76 6.91
N ALA A 185 -17.98 -0.87 6.65
CA ALA A 185 -18.53 0.04 7.66
C ALA A 185 -19.42 -0.65 8.70
N SER A 186 -19.54 -0.04 9.88
CA SER A 186 -20.41 -0.51 10.98
C SER A 186 -21.89 -0.52 10.57
N PRO A 187 -22.75 -1.31 11.25
CA PRO A 187 -24.18 -1.32 10.97
C PRO A 187 -24.83 0.07 11.05
N ASN A 188 -24.43 0.86 12.05
CA ASN A 188 -24.94 2.22 12.22
C ASN A 188 -24.49 3.15 11.09
N SER A 189 -23.21 3.05 10.64
CA SER A 189 -22.72 3.83 9.51
C SER A 189 -23.38 3.44 8.20
N LEU A 190 -23.58 2.14 7.94
CA LEU A 190 -24.29 1.65 6.76
C LEU A 190 -25.72 2.18 6.69
N LYS A 191 -26.44 2.18 7.83
CA LYS A 191 -27.79 2.72 7.90
C LYS A 191 -27.84 4.23 7.71
N SER A 192 -26.99 4.98 8.44
CA SER A 192 -27.06 6.45 8.45
C SER A 192 -26.46 7.09 7.20
N GLN A 193 -25.45 6.49 6.60
CA GLN A 193 -24.68 7.05 5.48
C GLN A 193 -25.20 6.57 4.12
N PHE A 194 -25.61 5.30 4.03
CA PHE A 194 -26.00 4.67 2.77
C PHE A 194 -27.45 4.20 2.75
N ASN A 195 -28.24 4.45 3.82
CA ASN A 195 -29.60 3.93 3.99
C ASN A 195 -29.69 2.41 3.72
N PHE A 196 -28.68 1.67 4.17
CA PHE A 196 -28.54 0.24 3.92
C PHE A 196 -28.68 -0.56 5.23
N HIS A 197 -29.68 -1.43 5.29
CA HIS A 197 -29.82 -2.44 6.35
C HIS A 197 -28.95 -3.65 5.97
N ASN A 198 -28.02 -4.02 6.85
CA ASN A 198 -27.06 -5.08 6.56
C ASN A 198 -27.60 -6.46 6.97
N PRO A 199 -27.99 -7.36 6.03
CA PRO A 199 -28.55 -8.68 6.38
C PRO A 199 -27.54 -9.61 7.10
N LEU A 200 -26.23 -9.31 7.02
CA LEU A 200 -25.21 -10.09 7.73
C LEU A 200 -25.41 -10.00 9.25
N THR A 201 -25.87 -8.85 9.76
CA THR A 201 -26.13 -8.67 11.20
C THR A 201 -27.14 -9.69 11.71
N ASP A 202 -28.26 -9.87 11.00
CA ASP A 202 -29.30 -10.81 11.38
C ASP A 202 -28.83 -12.26 11.28
N SER A 203 -28.10 -12.57 10.20
CA SER A 203 -27.51 -13.90 9.97
C SER A 203 -26.49 -14.28 11.03
N LEU A 204 -25.66 -13.34 11.50
CA LEU A 204 -24.68 -13.60 12.55
C LEU A 204 -25.33 -13.63 13.94
N SER A 205 -26.33 -12.78 14.21
CA SER A 205 -27.11 -12.82 15.45
C SER A 205 -27.80 -14.16 15.65
N SER A 206 -28.39 -14.73 14.60
CA SER A 206 -28.99 -16.07 14.64
C SER A 206 -28.00 -17.20 14.91
N LYS A 207 -26.71 -16.96 14.71
CA LYS A 207 -25.59 -17.85 15.02
C LYS A 207 -24.91 -17.54 16.36
N ASN A 208 -25.53 -16.67 17.18
CA ASN A 208 -25.04 -16.22 18.50
C ASN A 208 -23.72 -15.43 18.45
N PHE A 209 -23.43 -14.73 17.37
CA PHE A 209 -22.35 -13.76 17.35
C PHE A 209 -22.75 -12.51 18.16
N TYR A 210 -21.81 -11.97 18.94
CA TYR A 210 -21.95 -10.62 19.48
C TYR A 210 -21.56 -9.62 18.39
N ILE A 211 -22.45 -8.67 18.07
CA ILE A 211 -22.25 -7.67 17.03
C ILE A 211 -22.12 -6.30 17.67
N PHE A 212 -21.03 -5.60 17.32
CA PHE A 212 -20.84 -4.23 17.73
C PHE A 212 -21.66 -3.29 16.84
N ASN A 213 -22.63 -2.59 17.40
CA ASN A 213 -23.37 -1.54 16.66
C ASN A 213 -22.42 -0.40 16.23
N THR A 214 -21.46 -0.07 17.09
CA THR A 214 -20.42 0.91 16.83
C THR A 214 -19.15 0.48 17.56
N ILE A 215 -18.06 0.36 16.82
CA ILE A 215 -16.70 0.18 17.32
C ILE A 215 -15.79 1.08 16.51
N PHE A 216 -14.66 1.51 17.07
CA PHE A 216 -13.77 2.42 16.40
C PHE A 216 -12.44 1.73 16.03
N SER A 217 -11.92 2.09 14.87
CA SER A 217 -10.50 1.97 14.54
C SER A 217 -9.77 3.24 14.98
N ARG A 218 -8.49 3.12 15.33
CA ARG A 218 -7.67 4.32 15.65
C ARG A 218 -7.36 5.15 14.40
N ASN A 219 -7.34 4.51 13.24
CA ASN A 219 -7.03 5.14 11.97
C ASN A 219 -8.08 4.76 10.91
N ASP A 220 -8.17 5.56 9.86
CA ASP A 220 -9.05 5.32 8.70
C ASP A 220 -8.29 4.83 7.46
N THR A 221 -7.12 4.25 7.66
CA THR A 221 -6.28 3.62 6.63
C THR A 221 -5.81 2.26 7.10
N THR A 222 -5.84 1.29 6.20
CA THR A 222 -5.57 -0.13 6.47
C THR A 222 -4.27 -0.37 7.22
N ILE A 223 -3.13 0.13 6.69
CA ILE A 223 -1.82 -0.14 7.27
C ILE A 223 -1.68 0.40 8.71
N HIS A 224 -2.23 1.59 9.00
CA HIS A 224 -2.17 2.20 10.33
C HIS A 224 -3.14 1.55 11.29
N SER A 225 -4.35 1.18 10.82
CA SER A 225 -5.33 0.45 11.61
C SER A 225 -4.80 -0.92 12.04
N LEU A 226 -4.27 -1.69 11.08
CA LEU A 226 -3.69 -3.00 11.36
C LEU A 226 -2.43 -2.90 12.23
N SER A 227 -1.59 -1.90 11.99
CA SER A 227 -0.43 -1.64 12.84
C SER A 227 -0.83 -1.38 14.30
N SER A 228 -1.94 -0.65 14.52
CA SER A 228 -2.52 -0.42 15.84
C SER A 228 -3.05 -1.71 16.45
N LEU A 229 -3.86 -2.47 15.70
CA LEU A 229 -4.45 -3.74 16.11
C LEU A 229 -3.39 -4.76 16.53
N PHE A 230 -2.41 -5.01 15.67
CA PHE A 230 -1.40 -6.04 15.87
C PHE A 230 -0.32 -5.67 16.91
N ASN A 231 -0.24 -4.40 17.30
CA ASN A 231 0.63 -3.97 18.41
C ASN A 231 -0.13 -3.62 19.68
N LEU A 232 -1.48 -3.73 19.69
CA LEU A 232 -2.34 -3.45 20.83
C LEU A 232 -2.08 -2.04 21.40
N ASP A 233 -1.82 -1.09 20.49
CA ASP A 233 -1.31 0.23 20.84
C ASP A 233 -2.35 1.30 20.49
N ASP A 234 -2.81 1.99 21.53
CA ASP A 234 -3.80 3.06 21.41
C ASP A 234 -3.19 4.38 20.88
N SER A 235 -1.86 4.51 20.94
CA SER A 235 -1.14 5.77 20.72
C SER A 235 -0.38 5.85 19.40
N ILE A 236 -0.77 5.09 18.35
CA ILE A 236 -0.06 5.19 17.07
C ILE A 236 -0.38 6.55 16.43
N PRO A 237 0.55 7.50 16.44
CA PRO A 237 0.37 8.76 15.75
C PRO A 237 0.29 8.51 14.25
N ASN A 238 -0.24 9.49 13.53
CA ASN A 238 -0.32 9.50 12.05
C ASN A 238 1.10 9.50 11.47
N GLN A 239 1.73 8.32 11.43
CA GLN A 239 3.11 8.13 10.98
C GLN A 239 3.11 7.62 9.53
N ASN A 240 4.26 7.76 8.88
CA ASN A 240 4.38 7.34 7.49
C ASN A 240 4.11 5.83 7.32
N PHE A 241 3.75 5.44 6.11
CA PHE A 241 3.46 4.05 5.71
C PHE A 241 4.58 3.07 6.13
N THR A 242 5.83 3.45 5.91
CA THR A 242 7.03 2.63 6.22
C THR A 242 7.12 2.26 7.69
N TYR A 243 6.84 3.21 8.57
CA TYR A 243 6.83 2.98 10.01
C TYR A 243 5.70 2.02 10.43
N ALA A 244 4.49 2.21 9.88
CA ALA A 244 3.36 1.34 10.17
C ALA A 244 3.60 -0.09 9.65
N ALA A 245 4.16 -0.24 8.44
CA ALA A 245 4.54 -1.53 7.86
C ALA A 245 5.58 -2.26 8.73
N ASN A 246 6.58 -1.52 9.21
CA ASN A 246 7.59 -2.07 10.12
C ASN A 246 6.98 -2.57 11.44
N LYS A 247 6.06 -1.81 12.02
CA LYS A 247 5.34 -2.25 13.23
C LYS A 247 4.53 -3.53 13.00
N LEU A 248 3.95 -3.72 11.81
CA LEU A 248 3.26 -4.97 11.46
C LEU A 248 4.20 -6.16 11.38
N ILE A 249 5.35 -6.00 10.72
CA ILE A 249 6.39 -7.05 10.63
C ILE A 249 6.84 -7.48 12.04
N HIS A 250 6.94 -6.53 12.97
CA HIS A 250 7.35 -6.79 14.37
C HIS A 250 6.17 -6.81 15.34
N SER A 251 5.02 -7.34 14.92
CA SER A 251 3.79 -7.43 15.70
C SER A 251 4.03 -8.02 17.10
N LEU A 252 3.69 -7.24 18.13
CA LEU A 252 3.78 -7.69 19.51
C LEU A 252 2.74 -8.76 19.85
N TRP A 253 1.55 -8.67 19.25
CA TRP A 253 0.51 -9.66 19.45
C TRP A 253 0.88 -11.01 18.85
N ILE A 254 1.37 -11.05 17.61
CA ILE A 254 1.84 -12.31 17.00
C ILE A 254 3.02 -12.89 17.76
N LYS A 255 3.97 -12.04 18.20
CA LYS A 255 5.09 -12.47 19.06
C LYS A 255 4.57 -13.17 20.33
N LYS A 256 3.57 -12.57 20.99
CA LYS A 256 2.95 -13.15 22.20
C LYS A 256 2.25 -14.49 21.91
N LEU A 257 1.43 -14.54 20.86
CA LEU A 257 0.73 -15.77 20.47
C LEU A 257 1.69 -16.92 20.16
N LYS A 258 2.80 -16.64 19.44
CA LYS A 258 3.85 -17.63 19.19
C LYS A 258 4.52 -18.11 20.48
N GLN A 259 4.78 -17.21 21.45
CA GLN A 259 5.29 -17.58 22.76
C GLN A 259 4.30 -18.47 23.55
N ASP A 260 2.99 -18.26 23.35
CA ASP A 260 1.94 -19.09 23.94
C ASP A 260 1.69 -20.40 23.17
N GLY A 261 2.47 -20.67 22.15
CA GLY A 261 2.42 -21.92 21.37
C GLY A 261 1.41 -21.93 20.23
N TYR A 262 0.95 -20.79 19.76
CA TYR A 262 0.12 -20.71 18.55
C TYR A 262 0.97 -20.78 17.27
N ASN A 263 0.45 -21.46 16.27
CA ASN A 263 0.84 -21.25 14.89
C ASN A 263 0.13 -19.99 14.36
N PHE A 264 0.75 -19.30 13.40
CA PHE A 264 0.13 -18.16 12.72
C PHE A 264 0.13 -18.41 11.21
N THR A 265 -1.06 -18.35 10.62
CA THR A 265 -1.25 -18.49 9.17
C THR A 265 -1.71 -17.14 8.62
N ASN A 266 -0.86 -16.53 7.80
CA ASN A 266 -1.08 -15.17 7.25
C ASN A 266 -1.64 -15.23 5.83
N LEU A 267 -2.94 -14.97 5.66
CA LEU A 267 -3.57 -14.78 4.34
C LEU A 267 -3.78 -13.28 4.07
N ASP A 268 -2.69 -12.54 4.03
CA ASP A 268 -2.65 -11.09 3.78
C ASP A 268 -1.67 -10.77 2.65
N PHE A 269 -1.81 -9.59 2.04
CA PHE A 269 -0.82 -9.01 1.16
C PHE A 269 0.29 -8.27 1.92
N LEU A 270 0.17 -8.15 3.24
CA LEU A 270 1.15 -7.54 4.15
C LEU A 270 1.92 -8.61 4.92
N ASN A 271 3.19 -8.32 5.23
CA ASN A 271 3.97 -9.13 6.14
C ASN A 271 3.56 -8.80 7.58
N ILE A 272 3.03 -9.78 8.31
CA ILE A 272 2.55 -9.63 9.68
C ILE A 272 3.32 -10.58 10.59
N GLY A 273 3.93 -10.07 11.68
CA GLY A 273 4.64 -10.90 12.66
C GLY A 273 5.81 -11.68 12.07
N ALA A 274 6.49 -11.14 11.05
CA ALA A 274 7.54 -11.75 10.26
C ALA A 274 7.11 -13.01 9.47
N GLU A 275 5.80 -13.28 9.36
CA GLU A 275 5.28 -14.31 8.46
C GLU A 275 5.17 -13.77 7.04
N PRO A 276 5.49 -14.60 6.03
CA PRO A 276 5.39 -14.19 4.64
C PRO A 276 3.94 -13.86 4.27
N LYS A 277 3.79 -12.85 3.42
CA LYS A 277 2.50 -12.51 2.81
C LYS A 277 2.00 -13.64 1.91
N PHE A 278 0.70 -13.81 1.85
CA PHE A 278 0.04 -14.79 0.98
C PHE A 278 0.26 -14.49 -0.51
N GLN A 279 0.13 -13.21 -0.86
CA GLN A 279 0.31 -12.74 -2.24
C GLN A 279 0.86 -11.32 -2.22
N HIS A 280 1.81 -11.08 -3.11
CA HIS A 280 2.34 -9.73 -3.30
C HIS A 280 1.37 -8.86 -4.12
N LEU A 281 1.03 -7.69 -3.59
CA LEU A 281 0.31 -6.64 -4.30
C LEU A 281 1.22 -5.41 -4.43
N ARG A 282 1.70 -5.13 -5.64
CA ARG A 282 2.67 -4.05 -5.89
C ARG A 282 2.18 -2.65 -5.54
N ILE A 283 0.86 -2.44 -5.51
CA ILE A 283 0.27 -1.16 -5.08
C ILE A 283 0.50 -0.87 -3.58
N PHE A 284 0.91 -1.90 -2.82
CA PHE A 284 1.35 -1.77 -1.44
C PHE A 284 2.86 -2.09 -1.38
N PRO A 285 3.73 -1.10 -1.66
CA PRO A 285 5.17 -1.32 -1.78
C PRO A 285 5.79 -1.59 -0.41
N ASP A 286 6.03 -2.86 -0.10
CA ASP A 286 6.60 -3.35 1.15
C ASP A 286 8.01 -3.95 1.01
N ASN A 287 8.65 -3.72 -0.12
CA ASN A 287 10.04 -4.09 -0.39
C ASN A 287 10.75 -2.99 -1.19
N TYR A 288 12.08 -3.05 -1.23
CA TYR A 288 12.89 -1.99 -1.80
C TYR A 288 12.71 -1.81 -3.32
N ILE A 289 12.53 -2.89 -4.06
CA ILE A 289 12.29 -2.83 -5.53
C ILE A 289 10.99 -2.08 -5.82
N ASP A 290 9.92 -2.44 -5.13
CA ASP A 290 8.63 -1.78 -5.32
C ASP A 290 8.68 -0.31 -4.89
N GLN A 291 9.39 0.01 -3.82
CA GLN A 291 9.56 1.40 -3.37
C GLN A 291 10.31 2.25 -4.40
N ILE A 292 11.37 1.69 -5.05
CA ILE A 292 12.07 2.39 -6.12
C ILE A 292 11.18 2.57 -7.35
N LEU A 293 10.45 1.52 -7.76
CA LEU A 293 9.65 1.55 -8.98
C LEU A 293 8.30 2.25 -8.80
N ASN A 294 7.80 2.32 -7.56
CA ASN A 294 6.54 2.98 -7.28
C ASN A 294 6.53 4.41 -7.81
N GLU A 295 5.39 4.84 -8.39
CA GLU A 295 5.20 6.16 -8.98
C GLU A 295 6.01 6.44 -10.27
N THR A 296 6.75 5.45 -10.78
CA THR A 296 7.46 5.56 -12.06
C THR A 296 6.63 5.08 -13.24
N LEU A 297 6.98 5.53 -14.45
CA LEU A 297 6.41 5.02 -15.70
C LEU A 297 6.62 3.51 -15.86
N ILE A 298 7.76 3.00 -15.41
CA ILE A 298 8.13 1.58 -15.49
C ILE A 298 7.12 0.72 -14.76
N ALA A 299 6.68 1.16 -13.59
CA ALA A 299 5.67 0.51 -12.80
C ALA A 299 4.33 0.37 -13.55
N GLY A 300 3.83 1.48 -14.11
CA GLY A 300 2.57 1.48 -14.85
C GLY A 300 2.61 0.62 -16.12
N LEU A 301 3.75 0.59 -16.83
CA LEU A 301 3.95 -0.28 -17.99
C LEU A 301 3.97 -1.75 -17.61
N TRP A 302 4.63 -2.09 -16.50
CA TRP A 302 4.73 -3.46 -16.02
C TRP A 302 3.38 -4.07 -15.66
N ASP A 303 2.50 -3.31 -15.00
CA ASP A 303 1.15 -3.76 -14.66
C ASP A 303 0.29 -3.99 -15.91
N LYS A 304 0.37 -3.08 -16.87
CA LYS A 304 -0.30 -3.26 -18.16
C LYS A 304 0.20 -4.48 -18.92
N PHE A 305 1.52 -4.71 -18.92
CA PHE A 305 2.11 -5.86 -19.64
C PHE A 305 1.68 -7.19 -19.03
N LYS A 306 1.57 -7.25 -17.70
CA LYS A 306 1.08 -8.45 -16.99
C LYS A 306 -0.42 -8.70 -17.14
N GLY A 307 -1.18 -7.79 -17.76
CA GLY A 307 -2.64 -7.93 -17.93
C GLY A 307 -3.42 -7.98 -16.61
N ASN A 308 -2.81 -7.57 -15.50
CA ASN A 308 -3.47 -7.58 -14.18
C ASN A 308 -4.38 -6.36 -14.04
N THR A 309 -5.57 -6.44 -14.67
CA THR A 309 -6.54 -5.35 -14.71
C THR A 309 -7.42 -5.27 -13.46
N MET A 310 -7.48 -6.33 -12.64
CA MET A 310 -8.30 -6.42 -11.42
C MET A 310 -7.48 -7.03 -10.26
N PRO A 311 -6.43 -6.36 -9.78
CA PRO A 311 -5.50 -6.95 -8.81
C PRO A 311 -6.16 -7.36 -7.49
N PHE A 312 -7.12 -6.58 -6.99
CA PHE A 312 -7.81 -6.88 -5.73
C PHE A 312 -8.82 -8.01 -5.87
N ASP A 313 -9.56 -8.06 -6.98
CA ASP A 313 -10.49 -9.18 -7.21
C ASP A 313 -9.72 -10.49 -7.35
N ASN A 314 -8.65 -10.51 -8.15
CA ASN A 314 -7.80 -11.69 -8.32
C ASN A 314 -7.20 -12.16 -6.97
N TYR A 315 -6.77 -11.23 -6.13
CA TYR A 315 -6.28 -11.52 -4.79
C TYR A 315 -7.37 -12.16 -3.91
N ASN A 316 -8.56 -11.57 -3.86
CA ASN A 316 -9.69 -12.10 -3.11
C ASN A 316 -10.08 -13.51 -3.59
N GLN A 317 -10.18 -13.72 -4.91
CA GLN A 317 -10.50 -15.02 -5.48
C GLN A 317 -9.44 -16.07 -5.16
N ASN A 318 -8.15 -15.71 -5.19
CA ASN A 318 -7.06 -16.62 -4.83
C ASN A 318 -7.15 -17.09 -3.36
N ILE A 319 -7.50 -16.17 -2.44
CA ILE A 319 -7.74 -16.55 -1.04
C ILE A 319 -8.94 -17.48 -0.96
N ILE A 320 -10.10 -17.09 -1.52
CA ILE A 320 -11.34 -17.87 -1.45
C ILE A 320 -11.16 -19.30 -2.00
N GLN A 321 -10.41 -19.45 -3.11
CA GLN A 321 -10.13 -20.75 -3.73
C GLN A 321 -9.21 -21.64 -2.88
N LYS A 322 -8.22 -21.06 -2.20
CA LYS A 322 -7.27 -21.80 -1.37
C LYS A 322 -7.79 -22.10 0.05
N LEU A 323 -8.76 -21.32 0.51
CA LEU A 323 -9.22 -21.36 1.89
C LEU A 323 -9.74 -22.74 2.33
N PRO A 324 -10.52 -23.53 1.52
CA PRO A 324 -10.98 -24.84 1.93
C PRO A 324 -9.83 -25.78 2.31
N SER A 325 -8.75 -25.80 1.54
CA SER A 325 -7.59 -26.64 1.85
C SER A 325 -6.88 -26.20 3.13
N ILE A 326 -6.83 -24.91 3.41
CA ILE A 326 -6.19 -24.35 4.62
C ILE A 326 -7.05 -24.67 5.86
N LEU A 327 -8.37 -24.51 5.78
CA LEU A 327 -9.30 -24.74 6.88
C LEU A 327 -9.35 -26.22 7.33
N HIS A 328 -9.02 -27.16 6.43
CA HIS A 328 -9.00 -28.60 6.73
C HIS A 328 -7.61 -29.11 7.14
N GLN A 329 -6.59 -28.25 7.20
CA GLN A 329 -5.27 -28.64 7.73
C GLN A 329 -5.36 -28.92 9.23
N LYS A 330 -4.87 -30.10 9.65
CA LYS A 330 -4.77 -30.44 11.07
C LYS A 330 -3.48 -29.86 11.64
N HIS A 331 -3.60 -29.06 12.67
CA HIS A 331 -2.48 -28.53 13.41
C HIS A 331 -2.34 -29.26 14.75
N LYS A 332 -1.10 -29.53 15.18
CA LYS A 332 -0.82 -30.08 16.54
C LYS A 332 -0.99 -29.03 17.64
N GLN A 333 -0.86 -27.77 17.27
CA GLN A 333 -0.98 -26.60 18.14
C GLN A 333 -2.15 -25.75 17.66
N PRO A 334 -2.76 -24.94 18.55
CA PRO A 334 -3.79 -24.00 18.16
C PRO A 334 -3.26 -23.06 17.06
N ASN A 335 -4.09 -22.73 16.09
CA ASN A 335 -3.72 -21.90 14.96
C ASN A 335 -4.47 -20.58 14.98
N PHE A 336 -3.77 -19.48 14.78
CA PHE A 336 -4.37 -18.21 14.43
C PHE A 336 -4.35 -18.05 12.90
N LEU A 337 -5.53 -18.16 12.30
CA LEU A 337 -5.74 -17.95 10.87
C LEU A 337 -6.25 -16.51 10.64
N TRP A 338 -5.42 -15.69 10.02
CA TRP A 338 -5.73 -14.33 9.60
C TRP A 338 -6.11 -14.33 8.12
N ILE A 339 -7.30 -13.83 7.79
CA ILE A 339 -7.84 -13.77 6.42
C ILE A 339 -8.18 -12.32 6.14
N HIS A 340 -7.47 -11.68 5.22
CA HIS A 340 -7.71 -10.31 4.82
C HIS A 340 -8.27 -10.27 3.39
N LEU A 341 -9.51 -9.82 3.22
CA LEU A 341 -10.17 -9.66 1.93
C LEU A 341 -10.34 -8.18 1.62
N LEU A 342 -9.91 -7.75 0.43
CA LEU A 342 -10.04 -6.39 -0.07
C LEU A 342 -11.47 -6.12 -0.62
N ILE A 343 -12.48 -6.48 0.17
CA ILE A 343 -13.90 -6.25 -0.07
C ILE A 343 -14.52 -5.66 1.22
N PRO A 344 -15.36 -4.63 1.11
CA PRO A 344 -15.83 -3.93 -0.08
C PRO A 344 -15.02 -2.69 -0.48
N HIS A 345 -13.69 -2.69 -0.35
CA HIS A 345 -12.81 -1.60 -0.78
C HIS A 345 -12.91 -1.35 -2.32
N PRO A 346 -12.93 -0.10 -2.79
CA PRO A 346 -12.87 0.18 -4.23
C PRO A 346 -11.54 -0.32 -4.87
N PRO A 347 -11.54 -0.70 -6.17
CA PRO A 347 -12.68 -0.66 -7.09
C PRO A 347 -13.78 -1.65 -6.77
N PHE A 348 -15.05 -1.24 -6.92
CA PHE A 348 -16.19 -2.11 -6.65
C PHE A 348 -16.39 -3.09 -7.81
N TYR A 349 -15.57 -4.12 -7.86
CA TYR A 349 -15.52 -5.04 -9.00
C TYR A 349 -16.78 -5.89 -9.18
N ARG A 350 -17.52 -6.17 -8.10
CA ARG A 350 -18.65 -7.11 -8.15
C ARG A 350 -19.94 -6.49 -7.65
N ASP A 351 -21.04 -6.89 -8.28
CA ASP A 351 -22.41 -6.58 -7.81
C ASP A 351 -22.82 -7.48 -6.62
N ALA A 352 -24.02 -7.27 -6.09
CA ALA A 352 -24.59 -8.06 -4.99
C ALA A 352 -24.70 -9.57 -5.30
N ASN A 353 -24.72 -9.95 -6.57
CA ASN A 353 -24.81 -11.36 -7.00
C ASN A 353 -23.43 -11.99 -7.24
N GLY A 354 -22.36 -11.19 -7.21
CA GLY A 354 -21.00 -11.61 -7.49
C GLY A 354 -20.61 -11.50 -8.96
N ASN A 355 -21.46 -10.94 -9.83
CA ASN A 355 -21.11 -10.66 -11.21
C ASN A 355 -20.19 -9.47 -11.30
N LEU A 356 -19.30 -9.46 -12.30
CA LEU A 356 -18.41 -8.32 -12.54
C LEU A 356 -19.19 -7.08 -12.99
N ASN A 357 -18.92 -5.96 -12.37
CA ASN A 357 -19.42 -4.66 -12.80
C ASN A 357 -18.73 -4.25 -14.09
N LYS A 358 -19.50 -3.79 -15.09
CA LYS A 358 -18.95 -3.30 -16.37
C LYS A 358 -18.08 -2.05 -16.20
N ASN A 359 -18.50 -1.14 -15.32
CA ASN A 359 -17.80 0.09 -14.96
C ASN A 359 -17.66 0.15 -13.43
N PRO A 360 -16.69 -0.54 -12.85
CA PRO A 360 -16.48 -0.49 -11.41
C PRO A 360 -16.06 0.91 -10.98
N VAL A 361 -16.64 1.41 -9.90
CA VAL A 361 -16.21 2.66 -9.27
C VAL A 361 -14.82 2.38 -8.65
N ASP A 362 -13.81 2.95 -9.27
CA ASP A 362 -12.39 2.85 -8.85
C ASP A 362 -11.98 4.02 -7.95
N ASP A 363 -12.52 5.20 -8.23
CA ASP A 363 -12.32 6.41 -7.44
C ASP A 363 -13.69 7.05 -7.19
N PRO A 364 -14.25 6.90 -5.97
CA PRO A 364 -15.56 7.42 -5.64
C PRO A 364 -15.76 8.93 -5.89
N SER A 365 -14.68 9.70 -5.92
CA SER A 365 -14.75 11.15 -6.19
C SER A 365 -15.10 11.49 -7.65
N LYS A 366 -14.94 10.54 -8.56
CA LYS A 366 -15.17 10.71 -10.01
C LYS A 366 -16.55 10.24 -10.50
N PHE A 367 -17.37 9.72 -9.58
CA PHE A 367 -18.68 9.15 -9.92
C PHE A 367 -19.82 9.87 -9.18
N PRO A 368 -21.03 9.85 -9.75
CA PRO A 368 -22.20 10.36 -9.04
C PRO A 368 -22.43 9.64 -7.70
N PRO A 369 -22.81 10.35 -6.61
CA PRO A 369 -23.02 9.73 -5.31
C PRO A 369 -23.99 8.54 -5.32
N SER A 370 -25.04 8.60 -6.12
CA SER A 370 -26.01 7.50 -6.27
C SER A 370 -25.38 6.22 -6.81
N GLU A 371 -24.46 6.33 -7.78
CA GLU A 371 -23.75 5.18 -8.33
C GLU A 371 -22.73 4.61 -7.34
N VAL A 372 -22.02 5.48 -6.61
CA VAL A 372 -21.10 5.07 -5.52
C VAL A 372 -21.87 4.29 -4.45
N ILE A 373 -23.00 4.81 -3.98
CA ILE A 373 -23.85 4.14 -2.96
C ILE A 373 -24.31 2.79 -3.48
N LYS A 374 -24.86 2.73 -4.70
CA LYS A 374 -25.39 1.51 -5.31
C LYS A 374 -24.31 0.43 -5.41
N GLN A 375 -23.13 0.78 -5.93
CA GLN A 375 -22.06 -0.20 -6.12
C GLN A 375 -21.43 -0.60 -4.79
N TYR A 376 -21.23 0.32 -3.84
CA TYR A 376 -20.71 -0.01 -2.51
C TYR A 376 -21.64 -0.95 -1.76
N THR A 377 -22.94 -0.65 -1.66
CA THR A 377 -23.90 -1.51 -0.96
C THR A 377 -24.09 -2.85 -1.65
N GLY A 378 -24.03 -2.89 -2.98
CA GLY A 378 -23.95 -4.13 -3.77
C GLY A 378 -22.73 -4.96 -3.40
N TYR A 379 -21.55 -4.32 -3.28
CA TYR A 379 -20.29 -5.01 -2.94
C TYR A 379 -20.27 -5.45 -1.47
N VAL A 380 -20.88 -4.68 -0.55
CA VAL A 380 -21.16 -5.13 0.84
C VAL A 380 -22.02 -6.40 0.84
N SER A 381 -23.08 -6.44 0.03
CA SER A 381 -23.95 -7.63 -0.08
C SER A 381 -23.20 -8.85 -0.63
N TYR A 382 -22.28 -8.65 -1.57
CA TYR A 382 -21.37 -9.72 -2.03
C TYR A 382 -20.43 -10.17 -0.90
N ALA A 383 -19.81 -9.23 -0.17
CA ALA A 383 -18.95 -9.53 0.96
C ALA A 383 -19.68 -10.39 2.02
N ASN A 384 -20.96 -10.11 2.28
CA ASN A 384 -21.80 -10.90 3.18
C ASN A 384 -21.90 -12.36 2.74
N LYS A 385 -22.15 -12.58 1.44
CA LYS A 385 -22.20 -13.95 0.88
C LYS A 385 -20.88 -14.67 1.03
N VAL A 386 -19.77 -13.98 0.78
CA VAL A 386 -18.41 -14.54 0.95
C VAL A 386 -18.17 -14.92 2.41
N VAL A 387 -18.47 -14.05 3.36
CA VAL A 387 -18.33 -14.33 4.81
C VAL A 387 -19.13 -15.53 5.23
N LEU A 388 -20.42 -15.60 4.87
CA LEU A 388 -21.29 -16.73 5.23
C LEU A 388 -20.80 -18.03 4.59
N ASN A 389 -20.31 -17.98 3.36
CA ASN A 389 -19.72 -19.15 2.70
C ASN A 389 -18.44 -19.61 3.42
N ILE A 390 -17.57 -18.69 3.85
CA ILE A 390 -16.36 -19.03 4.63
C ILE A 390 -16.78 -19.67 5.96
N LEU A 391 -17.73 -19.10 6.70
CA LEU A 391 -18.20 -19.66 7.97
C LEU A 391 -18.74 -21.08 7.81
N ASN A 392 -19.48 -21.37 6.73
CA ASN A 392 -20.02 -22.68 6.46
C ASN A 392 -18.94 -23.74 6.13
N GLN A 393 -17.77 -23.30 5.71
CA GLN A 393 -16.63 -24.18 5.40
C GLN A 393 -15.70 -24.42 6.60
N ILE A 394 -15.81 -23.66 7.69
CA ILE A 394 -14.98 -23.84 8.89
C ILE A 394 -15.45 -25.09 9.63
N PRO A 395 -14.62 -26.18 9.71
CA PRO A 395 -14.97 -27.36 10.51
C PRO A 395 -15.12 -26.99 11.99
N ASP A 396 -16.14 -27.49 12.64
CA ASP A 396 -16.39 -27.28 14.09
C ASP A 396 -16.26 -25.84 14.56
N TRP A 397 -16.75 -24.90 13.76
CA TRP A 397 -16.58 -23.47 14.01
C TRP A 397 -17.11 -23.03 15.41
N LYS A 398 -18.09 -23.78 15.96
CA LYS A 398 -18.63 -23.51 17.30
C LYS A 398 -17.60 -23.72 18.43
N ASN A 399 -16.58 -24.50 18.19
CA ASN A 399 -15.48 -24.76 19.12
C ASN A 399 -14.28 -23.81 18.96
N LYS A 400 -14.35 -22.86 18.03
CA LYS A 400 -13.30 -21.91 17.69
C LYS A 400 -13.66 -20.50 18.16
N VAL A 401 -12.66 -19.63 18.19
CA VAL A 401 -12.85 -18.19 18.33
C VAL A 401 -12.92 -17.60 16.93
N ILE A 402 -14.00 -16.89 16.61
CA ILE A 402 -14.19 -16.28 15.30
C ILE A 402 -14.41 -14.78 15.46
N VAL A 403 -13.61 -13.99 14.74
CA VAL A 403 -13.77 -12.55 14.64
C VAL A 403 -13.99 -12.20 13.17
N ILE A 404 -15.00 -11.36 12.91
CA ILE A 404 -15.27 -10.79 11.60
C ILE A 404 -15.23 -9.28 11.78
N SER A 405 -14.34 -8.57 11.09
CA SER A 405 -14.30 -7.11 11.23
C SER A 405 -13.90 -6.41 9.93
N GLY A 406 -14.22 -5.12 9.84
CA GLY A 406 -13.49 -4.20 8.97
C GLY A 406 -12.21 -3.73 9.65
N ASP A 407 -11.32 -3.13 8.90
CA ASP A 407 -10.13 -2.42 9.42
C ASP A 407 -10.46 -0.97 9.79
N HIS A 408 -11.32 -0.33 9.04
CA HIS A 408 -11.91 1.00 9.25
C HIS A 408 -13.29 1.10 8.60
N GLY A 409 -13.97 2.24 8.77
CA GLY A 409 -15.27 2.52 8.15
C GLY A 409 -15.15 2.96 6.70
N ALA A 410 -16.29 3.09 6.01
CA ALA A 410 -16.34 3.65 4.66
C ALA A 410 -15.87 5.11 4.65
N ARG A 411 -15.01 5.45 3.69
CA ARG A 411 -14.41 6.80 3.57
C ARG A 411 -15.07 7.66 2.48
N MET A 412 -15.82 7.02 1.58
CA MET A 412 -16.47 7.69 0.46
C MET A 412 -17.64 8.56 0.92
N LEU A 413 -17.87 9.64 0.21
CA LEU A 413 -19.01 10.55 0.36
C LEU A 413 -19.12 11.25 1.74
N ILE A 414 -18.05 11.22 2.55
CA ILE A 414 -17.99 11.91 3.86
C ILE A 414 -16.68 12.70 4.00
N PRO A 415 -16.69 13.77 4.79
CA PRO A 415 -15.49 14.58 5.02
C PRO A 415 -14.33 13.77 5.64
N PRO A 416 -13.07 14.17 5.40
CA PRO A 416 -11.90 13.46 5.96
C PRO A 416 -11.88 13.33 7.49
N ASN A 417 -12.48 14.28 8.22
CA ASN A 417 -12.51 14.31 9.69
C ASN A 417 -13.75 13.66 10.29
N ASP A 418 -14.64 13.08 9.47
CA ASP A 418 -15.86 12.44 9.97
C ASP A 418 -15.52 11.16 10.74
N PRO A 419 -16.01 11.00 11.99
CA PRO A 419 -15.70 9.84 12.82
C PRO A 419 -16.20 8.51 12.22
N ARG A 420 -17.20 8.52 11.32
CA ARG A 420 -17.72 7.31 10.64
C ARG A 420 -16.66 6.63 9.78
N ARG A 421 -15.66 7.38 9.28
CA ARG A 421 -14.50 6.81 8.58
C ARG A 421 -13.71 5.81 9.42
N LYS A 422 -13.81 5.91 10.75
CA LYS A 422 -13.16 5.04 11.73
C LYS A 422 -14.12 4.07 12.41
N GLN A 423 -15.31 3.85 11.85
CA GLN A 423 -16.31 2.94 12.40
C GLN A 423 -16.48 1.69 11.53
N PRO A 424 -15.61 0.68 11.69
CA PRO A 424 -15.74 -0.59 10.99
C PRO A 424 -16.86 -1.45 11.53
N PHE A 425 -17.28 -2.42 10.75
CA PHE A 425 -18.03 -3.57 11.23
C PHE A 425 -17.20 -4.39 12.21
N ALA A 426 -17.81 -4.99 13.24
CA ALA A 426 -17.20 -6.06 14.01
C ALA A 426 -18.24 -7.00 14.61
N ALA A 427 -17.93 -8.29 14.57
CA ALA A 427 -18.70 -9.36 15.19
C ALA A 427 -17.75 -10.41 15.77
N ILE A 428 -18.09 -10.98 16.93
CA ILE A 428 -17.27 -11.96 17.64
C ILE A 428 -18.12 -13.15 18.05
N TYR A 429 -17.55 -14.34 17.93
CA TYR A 429 -18.11 -15.56 18.46
C TYR A 429 -17.04 -16.38 19.16
N TYR A 430 -17.34 -16.84 20.35
CA TYR A 430 -16.71 -17.98 21.03
C TYR A 430 -17.64 -18.53 22.09
N GLN A 431 -17.52 -19.82 22.39
CA GLN A 431 -18.37 -20.48 23.35
C GLN A 431 -18.14 -19.93 24.76
N GLY A 432 -19.19 -19.48 25.44
CA GLY A 432 -19.12 -18.92 26.80
C GLY A 432 -18.64 -17.47 26.86
N MET A 433 -18.79 -16.71 25.75
CA MET A 433 -18.38 -15.29 25.71
C MET A 433 -19.15 -14.42 26.74
N ASP A 434 -18.42 -13.56 27.41
CA ASP A 434 -18.97 -12.54 28.30
C ASP A 434 -19.40 -11.31 27.50
N THR A 435 -20.68 -11.26 27.15
CA THR A 435 -21.24 -10.14 26.40
C THR A 435 -21.19 -8.82 27.16
N THR A 436 -21.16 -8.84 28.48
CA THR A 436 -21.04 -7.64 29.32
C THR A 436 -19.62 -7.06 29.19
N ALA A 437 -18.61 -7.90 29.19
CA ALA A 437 -17.24 -7.46 28.95
C ALA A 437 -17.06 -6.95 27.50
N LEU A 438 -17.62 -7.66 26.51
CA LEU A 438 -17.57 -7.25 25.11
C LEU A 438 -18.25 -5.89 24.87
N SER A 439 -19.35 -5.58 25.56
CA SER A 439 -20.06 -4.30 25.41
C SER A 439 -19.23 -3.07 25.82
N LYS A 440 -18.18 -3.25 26.62
CA LYS A 440 -17.27 -2.19 27.07
C LYS A 440 -16.16 -1.88 26.04
N ILE A 441 -15.98 -2.72 25.04
CA ILE A 441 -14.96 -2.53 24.00
C ILE A 441 -15.38 -1.35 23.11
N LYS A 442 -14.47 -0.39 22.97
CA LYS A 442 -14.67 0.80 22.13
C LYS A 442 -13.84 0.78 20.85
N TYR A 443 -12.72 0.06 20.86
CA TYR A 443 -11.73 0.06 19.78
C TYR A 443 -11.34 -1.36 19.36
N LEU A 444 -11.08 -1.56 18.06
CA LEU A 444 -10.69 -2.87 17.50
C LEU A 444 -9.49 -3.50 18.22
N GLN A 445 -8.47 -2.71 18.57
CA GLN A 445 -7.27 -3.21 19.25
C GLN A 445 -7.51 -3.67 20.69
N GLN A 446 -8.70 -3.46 21.23
CA GLN A 446 -9.07 -4.01 22.54
C GLN A 446 -9.64 -5.43 22.44
N ILE A 447 -10.13 -5.83 21.23
CA ILE A 447 -10.69 -7.15 21.00
C ILE A 447 -9.76 -8.28 21.45
N PRO A 448 -8.45 -8.30 21.09
CA PRO A 448 -7.53 -9.37 21.49
C PRO A 448 -7.49 -9.67 22.98
N PHE A 449 -7.75 -8.69 23.84
CA PHE A 449 -7.77 -8.87 25.30
C PHE A 449 -9.00 -9.64 25.81
N HIS A 450 -10.00 -9.89 24.97
CA HIS A 450 -11.27 -10.51 25.32
C HIS A 450 -11.55 -11.82 24.56
N LEU A 451 -10.56 -12.38 23.84
CA LEU A 451 -10.71 -13.60 23.05
C LEU A 451 -10.34 -14.89 23.80
N HIS A 452 -10.45 -14.91 25.13
CA HIS A 452 -9.92 -16.01 25.95
C HIS A 452 -10.99 -16.71 26.78
#